data_3e32762e79edb148ef50e1cb5ea730a2
#
_entry.id   3e32762e79edb148ef50e1cb5ea730a2
#
_cell.length_a   1.000
_cell.length_b   1.000
_cell.length_c   1.000
_cell.angle_alpha   90.00
_cell.angle_beta   90.00
_cell.angle_gamma   90.00
#
_symmetry.space_group_name_H-M   'P 1'
#
loop_
_entity.id
_entity.type
_entity.pdbx_description
1 polymer ?
#
loop_
_entity_poly.entity_id
_entity_poly.type
_entity_poly.pdbx_seq_one_letter_code
_entity_poly.pdbx_strand_id
1 'polypeptide(L)'
;MEVPGSIECRVIERVNRFVVKIDLSGSKALAYLQNTGRLREYLKPDRMGFCAPLKRARKLRYRLLAVKDDGFSALIDTLLQARGFEEAVERGLIPWLRGYRIERKEVSVDYVRLDYLVRRGSDRAFIELKSGVLRIGDYAAYPDCPSRRVRDRL
;
A
#
# COMPACT_ATOMS: atom_id res chain seq x y z
N MET A 1 10.38 -6.36 -7.59
CA MET A 1 10.76 -5.29 -6.62
C MET A 1 11.28 -5.93 -5.35
N GLU A 2 12.49 -5.61 -4.94
CA GLU A 2 13.04 -5.98 -3.65
C GLU A 2 12.90 -4.83 -2.65
N VAL A 3 12.78 -5.16 -1.36
CA VAL A 3 12.76 -4.17 -0.27
C VAL A 3 13.94 -4.44 0.65
N PRO A 4 15.13 -3.94 0.30
CA PRO A 4 16.34 -4.17 1.10
C PRO A 4 16.19 -3.64 2.52
N GLY A 5 16.75 -4.37 3.49
CA GLY A 5 16.74 -3.96 4.89
C GLY A 5 15.39 -4.09 5.60
N SER A 6 14.46 -4.87 5.04
CA SER A 6 13.26 -5.24 5.77
C SER A 6 13.62 -6.22 6.91
N ILE A 7 13.01 -5.98 8.07
CA ILE A 7 13.18 -6.79 9.27
C ILE A 7 11.82 -7.26 9.77
N GLU A 8 11.78 -8.44 10.40
CA GLU A 8 10.57 -8.96 11.02
C GLU A 8 10.20 -8.15 12.26
N CYS A 9 8.90 -8.00 12.47
CA CYS A 9 8.35 -7.37 13.66
C CYS A 9 7.02 -8.02 14.03
N ARG A 10 6.53 -7.77 15.25
CA ARG A 10 5.17 -8.14 15.67
C ARG A 10 4.35 -6.88 15.87
N VAL A 11 3.13 -6.89 15.38
CA VAL A 11 2.16 -5.82 15.65
C VAL A 11 1.73 -5.92 17.11
N ILE A 12 1.82 -4.84 17.86
CA ILE A 12 1.26 -4.77 19.22
C ILE A 12 -0.14 -4.16 19.14
N GLU A 13 -0.23 -2.93 18.60
CA GLU A 13 -1.50 -2.21 18.48
C GLU A 13 -1.41 -1.09 17.43
N ARG A 14 -2.53 -0.73 16.85
CA ARG A 14 -2.64 0.49 16.06
C ARG A 14 -2.91 1.68 17.00
N VAL A 15 -1.93 2.57 17.13
CA VAL A 15 -2.03 3.74 18.02
C VAL A 15 -2.97 4.80 17.43
N ASN A 16 -2.85 5.06 16.14
CA ASN A 16 -3.71 5.98 15.40
C ASN A 16 -3.71 5.67 13.89
N ARG A 17 -4.26 6.58 13.08
CA ARG A 17 -4.37 6.40 11.63
C ARG A 17 -3.03 6.11 10.95
N PHE A 18 -1.93 6.67 11.45
CA PHE A 18 -0.61 6.63 10.81
C PHE A 18 0.48 5.93 11.63
N VAL A 19 0.14 5.42 12.81
CA VAL A 19 1.12 4.87 13.74
C VAL A 19 0.68 3.53 14.26
N VAL A 20 1.58 2.57 14.17
CA VAL A 20 1.47 1.23 14.76
C VAL A 20 2.61 1.03 15.74
N LYS A 21 2.30 0.51 16.91
CA LYS A 21 3.29 0.04 17.88
C LYS A 21 3.68 -1.39 17.53
N ILE A 22 4.95 -1.62 17.44
CA ILE A 22 5.53 -2.91 17.04
C ILE A 22 6.53 -3.40 18.09
N ASP A 23 6.75 -4.71 18.10
CA ASP A 23 7.81 -5.37 18.82
C ASP A 23 8.87 -5.88 17.84
N LEU A 24 10.12 -5.59 18.13
CA LEU A 24 11.31 -6.02 17.41
C LEU A 24 12.16 -6.88 18.34
N SER A 25 11.85 -8.18 18.42
CA SER A 25 12.57 -9.14 19.28
C SER A 25 12.69 -8.66 20.73
N GLY A 26 11.59 -8.22 21.33
CA GLY A 26 11.52 -7.73 22.72
C GLY A 26 11.68 -6.22 22.88
N SER A 27 12.07 -5.50 21.82
CA SER A 27 12.19 -4.03 21.84
C SER A 27 10.97 -3.37 21.22
N LYS A 28 10.22 -2.61 21.99
CA LYS A 28 9.03 -1.88 21.52
C LYS A 28 9.42 -0.61 20.76
N ALA A 29 8.81 -0.41 19.59
CA ALA A 29 9.03 0.77 18.77
C ALA A 29 7.73 1.27 18.13
N LEU A 30 7.77 2.49 17.59
CA LEU A 30 6.69 3.05 16.79
C LEU A 30 7.06 2.98 15.31
N ALA A 31 6.15 2.44 14.49
CA ALA A 31 6.27 2.37 13.05
C ALA A 31 5.23 3.28 12.37
N TYR A 32 5.66 3.94 11.30
CA TYR A 32 4.78 4.68 10.43
C TYR A 32 3.96 3.70 9.57
N LEU A 33 2.68 3.98 9.42
CA LEU A 33 1.75 3.26 8.58
C LEU A 33 1.36 4.12 7.37
N GLN A 34 1.85 3.76 6.20
CA GLN A 34 1.56 4.43 4.93
C GLN A 34 0.28 3.87 4.29
N ASN A 35 -0.78 3.76 5.08
CA ASN A 35 -2.09 3.33 4.63
C ASN A 35 -3.16 3.87 5.57
N THR A 36 -4.10 4.61 5.02
CA THR A 36 -5.18 5.23 5.78
C THR A 36 -6.39 4.32 5.99
N GLY A 37 -6.41 3.15 5.34
CA GLY A 37 -7.43 2.12 5.50
C GLY A 37 -7.51 1.61 6.95
N ARG A 38 -8.63 1.01 7.31
CA ARG A 38 -8.82 0.48 8.67
C ARG A 38 -7.89 -0.70 8.97
N LEU A 39 -7.67 -1.60 8.01
CA LEU A 39 -6.77 -2.75 8.10
C LEU A 39 -6.98 -3.60 9.38
N ARG A 40 -8.23 -3.72 9.85
CA ARG A 40 -8.57 -4.40 11.11
C ARG A 40 -8.19 -5.88 11.09
N GLU A 41 -8.19 -6.50 9.93
CA GLU A 41 -7.86 -7.90 9.70
C GLU A 41 -6.37 -8.16 9.91
N TYR A 42 -5.53 -7.16 9.62
CA TYR A 42 -4.08 -7.25 9.63
C TYR A 42 -3.43 -6.66 10.88
N LEU A 43 -3.94 -5.53 11.39
CA LEU A 43 -3.34 -4.82 12.52
C LEU A 43 -3.86 -5.33 13.87
N LYS A 44 -3.87 -6.67 14.03
CA LYS A 44 -4.20 -7.35 15.28
C LYS A 44 -2.94 -7.58 16.11
N PRO A 45 -3.06 -7.63 17.47
CA PRO A 45 -1.93 -8.01 18.32
C PRO A 45 -1.32 -9.34 17.89
N ASP A 46 -0.01 -9.45 18.07
CA ASP A 46 0.83 -10.63 17.79
C ASP A 46 0.96 -11.04 16.32
N ARG A 47 0.31 -10.34 15.39
CA ARG A 47 0.52 -10.57 13.96
C ARG A 47 1.97 -10.26 13.58
N MET A 48 2.62 -11.21 12.92
CA MET A 48 3.92 -10.96 12.32
C MET A 48 3.82 -10.01 11.15
N GLY A 49 4.78 -9.10 11.06
CA GLY A 49 4.89 -8.15 9.98
C GLY A 49 6.33 -7.90 9.59
N PHE A 50 6.50 -7.10 8.55
CA PHE A 50 7.79 -6.67 8.02
C PHE A 50 7.84 -5.17 8.05
N CYS A 51 8.91 -4.62 8.61
CA CYS A 51 9.13 -3.19 8.64
C CYS A 51 10.53 -2.83 8.13
N ALA A 52 10.70 -1.59 7.70
CA ALA A 52 12.00 -1.05 7.31
C ALA A 52 12.36 0.16 8.16
N PRO A 53 13.64 0.37 8.48
CA PRO A 53 14.10 1.55 9.19
C PRO A 53 13.92 2.83 8.34
N LEU A 54 13.54 3.92 8.99
CA LEU A 54 13.43 5.25 8.37
C LEU A 54 14.71 6.05 8.67
N LYS A 55 15.42 6.46 7.62
CA LYS A 55 16.74 7.14 7.74
C LYS A 55 16.73 8.48 8.46
N ARG A 56 15.59 9.18 8.55
CA ARG A 56 15.50 10.56 9.06
C ARG A 56 14.41 10.81 10.12
N ALA A 57 13.92 9.77 10.78
CA ALA A 57 12.80 9.91 11.70
C ALA A 57 13.25 10.08 13.15
N ARG A 58 12.71 11.10 13.85
CA ARG A 58 12.99 11.32 15.29
C ARG A 58 12.17 10.40 16.21
N LYS A 59 10.86 10.26 15.95
CA LYS A 59 9.93 9.46 16.78
C LYS A 59 9.51 8.14 16.14
N LEU A 60 9.26 8.15 14.84
CA LEU A 60 8.88 6.96 14.08
C LEU A 60 10.12 6.40 13.38
N ARG A 61 10.76 5.41 14.00
CA ARG A 61 12.03 4.85 13.49
C ARG A 61 11.84 3.85 12.36
N TYR A 62 10.64 3.32 12.21
CA TYR A 62 10.32 2.26 11.26
C TYR A 62 9.10 2.60 10.43
N ARG A 63 8.93 1.93 9.31
CA ARG A 63 7.73 1.92 8.49
C ARG A 63 7.25 0.50 8.35
N LEU A 64 5.99 0.22 8.70
CA LEU A 64 5.38 -1.09 8.53
C LEU A 64 5.01 -1.27 7.06
N LEU A 65 5.55 -2.32 6.43
CA LEU A 65 5.47 -2.56 5.00
C LEU A 65 4.40 -3.59 4.65
N ALA A 66 4.43 -4.71 5.36
CA ALA A 66 3.56 -5.85 5.12
C ALA A 66 3.23 -6.57 6.42
N VAL A 67 2.17 -7.34 6.43
CA VAL A 67 1.75 -8.19 7.54
C VAL A 67 1.52 -9.60 7.02
N LYS A 68 2.01 -10.60 7.76
CA LYS A 68 1.89 -12.01 7.40
C LYS A 68 0.43 -12.45 7.35
N ASP A 69 0.08 -13.18 6.31
CA ASP A 69 -1.27 -13.65 6.05
C ASP A 69 -1.21 -15.04 5.38
N ASP A 70 -1.51 -16.07 6.15
CA ASP A 70 -1.67 -17.47 5.73
C ASP A 70 -0.68 -17.95 4.64
N GLY A 71 0.61 -18.03 5.01
CA GLY A 71 1.68 -18.46 4.10
C GLY A 71 2.21 -17.37 3.15
N PHE A 72 1.56 -16.23 3.09
CA PHE A 72 1.94 -15.05 2.32
C PHE A 72 2.12 -13.82 3.22
N SER A 73 2.28 -12.66 2.60
CA SER A 73 2.27 -11.38 3.30
C SER A 73 1.44 -10.37 2.50
N ALA A 74 0.49 -9.75 3.20
CA ALA A 74 -0.27 -8.64 2.63
C ALA A 74 0.61 -7.39 2.64
N LEU A 75 0.95 -6.88 1.46
CA LEU A 75 1.66 -5.62 1.30
C LEU A 75 0.71 -4.47 1.60
N ILE A 76 0.83 -3.87 2.79
CA ILE A 76 -0.07 -2.80 3.24
C ILE A 76 0.46 -1.39 2.99
N ASP A 77 1.71 -1.24 2.64
CA ASP A 77 2.35 0.04 2.33
C ASP A 77 1.96 0.50 0.92
N THR A 78 1.17 1.57 0.84
CA THR A 78 0.65 2.07 -0.45
C THR A 78 1.72 2.67 -1.35
N LEU A 79 2.83 3.19 -0.81
CA LEU A 79 3.96 3.64 -1.64
C LEU A 79 4.68 2.47 -2.31
N LEU A 80 4.82 1.35 -1.60
CA LEU A 80 5.41 0.15 -2.21
C LEU A 80 4.46 -0.48 -3.23
N GLN A 81 3.15 -0.45 -2.98
CA GLN A 81 2.15 -0.88 -3.97
C GLN A 81 2.26 -0.05 -5.25
N ALA A 82 2.32 1.29 -5.13
CA ALA A 82 2.51 2.20 -6.26
C ALA A 82 3.80 1.90 -7.03
N ARG A 83 4.94 1.72 -6.32
CA ARG A 83 6.21 1.34 -6.95
C ARG A 83 6.16 -0.01 -7.65
N GLY A 84 5.50 -1.00 -7.04
CA GLY A 84 5.28 -2.30 -7.65
C GLY A 84 4.47 -2.21 -8.94
N PHE A 85 3.43 -1.39 -8.95
CA PHE A 85 2.65 -1.10 -10.15
C PHE A 85 3.50 -0.43 -11.23
N GLU A 86 4.27 0.61 -10.88
CA GLU A 86 5.15 1.32 -11.80
C GLU A 86 6.17 0.37 -12.46
N GLU A 87 6.85 -0.46 -11.66
CA GLU A 87 7.78 -1.47 -12.15
C GLU A 87 7.08 -2.50 -13.05
N ALA A 88 5.88 -2.93 -12.69
CA ALA A 88 5.10 -3.88 -13.46
C ALA A 88 4.68 -3.31 -14.84
N VAL A 89 4.31 -2.04 -14.91
CA VAL A 89 4.03 -1.34 -16.18
C VAL A 89 5.29 -1.24 -17.01
N GLU A 90 6.41 -0.79 -16.43
CA GLU A 90 7.68 -0.62 -17.14
C GLU A 90 8.19 -1.94 -17.73
N ARG A 91 8.04 -3.04 -16.98
CA ARG A 91 8.45 -4.38 -17.40
C ARG A 91 7.42 -5.10 -18.27
N GLY A 92 6.27 -4.50 -18.57
CA GLY A 92 5.21 -5.11 -19.37
C GLY A 92 4.56 -6.34 -18.72
N LEU A 93 4.58 -6.43 -17.38
CA LEU A 93 4.04 -7.57 -16.62
C LEU A 93 2.52 -7.55 -16.50
N ILE A 94 1.87 -6.42 -16.77
CA ILE A 94 0.42 -6.28 -16.74
C ILE A 94 -0.12 -6.49 -18.16
N PRO A 95 -0.81 -7.60 -18.47
CA PRO A 95 -1.16 -7.96 -19.84
C PRO A 95 -1.96 -6.87 -20.59
N TRP A 96 -2.94 -6.27 -19.94
CA TRP A 96 -3.82 -5.24 -20.54
C TRP A 96 -3.15 -3.85 -20.62
N LEU A 97 -2.00 -3.63 -19.94
CA LEU A 97 -1.16 -2.42 -20.06
C LEU A 97 0.10 -2.65 -20.91
N ARG A 98 0.22 -3.77 -21.59
CA ARG A 98 1.41 -4.04 -22.40
C ARG A 98 1.59 -2.98 -23.48
N GLY A 99 2.80 -2.39 -23.52
CA GLY A 99 3.16 -1.32 -24.43
C GLY A 99 2.76 0.09 -23.97
N TYR A 100 2.01 0.21 -22.87
CA TYR A 100 1.78 1.50 -22.23
C TYR A 100 3.00 1.93 -21.40
N ARG A 101 3.18 3.25 -21.28
CA ARG A 101 4.17 3.88 -20.40
C ARG A 101 3.46 4.88 -19.51
N ILE A 102 3.96 5.07 -18.29
CA ILE A 102 3.46 6.12 -17.40
C ILE A 102 3.90 7.47 -17.98
N GLU A 103 2.94 8.27 -18.42
CA GLU A 103 3.16 9.61 -18.95
C GLU A 103 3.20 10.65 -17.81
N ARG A 104 2.28 10.52 -16.84
CA ARG A 104 2.18 11.44 -15.69
C ARG A 104 1.66 10.71 -14.46
N LYS A 105 2.08 11.19 -13.29
CA LYS A 105 1.56 10.78 -11.98
C LYS A 105 0.72 11.90 -11.38
N GLU A 106 -0.26 11.53 -10.56
CA GLU A 106 -1.12 12.46 -9.83
C GLU A 106 -1.80 13.48 -10.75
N VAL A 107 -2.60 12.98 -11.69
CA VAL A 107 -3.22 13.78 -12.75
C VAL A 107 -4.57 14.28 -12.30
N SER A 108 -4.78 15.59 -12.38
CA SER A 108 -6.11 16.19 -12.15
C SER A 108 -6.88 16.24 -13.47
N VAL A 109 -8.10 15.71 -13.45
CA VAL A 109 -9.07 15.80 -14.54
C VAL A 109 -10.34 16.38 -13.92
N ASP A 110 -10.69 17.58 -14.31
CA ASP A 110 -11.77 18.35 -13.69
C ASP A 110 -11.60 18.44 -12.16
N TYR A 111 -12.50 17.84 -11.41
CA TYR A 111 -12.49 17.83 -9.94
C TYR A 111 -11.95 16.53 -9.34
N VAL A 112 -11.44 15.60 -10.18
CA VAL A 112 -10.95 14.30 -9.77
C VAL A 112 -9.43 14.25 -9.92
N ARG A 113 -8.73 13.76 -8.90
CA ARG A 113 -7.30 13.44 -8.96
C ARG A 113 -7.15 11.94 -9.10
N LEU A 114 -6.48 11.52 -10.16
CA LEU A 114 -6.20 10.12 -10.51
C LEU A 114 -4.70 9.84 -10.34
N ASP A 115 -4.35 8.60 -10.03
CA ASP A 115 -2.97 8.26 -9.71
C ASP A 115 -2.03 8.33 -10.92
N TYR A 116 -2.49 7.87 -12.10
CA TYR A 116 -1.64 7.84 -13.30
C TYR A 116 -2.41 8.17 -14.57
N LEU A 117 -1.69 8.81 -15.50
CA LEU A 117 -1.99 8.81 -16.92
C LEU A 117 -0.96 7.93 -17.61
N VAL A 118 -1.42 6.93 -18.36
CA VAL A 118 -0.59 6.04 -19.17
C VAL A 118 -0.86 6.25 -20.65
N ARG A 119 0.16 6.03 -21.50
CA ARG A 119 0.11 6.26 -22.94
C ARG A 119 0.72 5.12 -23.73
N ARG A 120 0.10 4.78 -24.87
CA ARG A 120 0.62 3.87 -25.89
C ARG A 120 0.33 4.47 -27.27
N GLY A 121 1.33 5.03 -27.95
CA GLY A 121 1.12 5.79 -29.19
C GLY A 121 0.18 6.99 -28.96
N SER A 122 -0.96 7.00 -29.66
CA SER A 122 -2.03 8.00 -29.49
C SER A 122 -2.99 7.66 -28.35
N ASP A 123 -3.04 6.40 -27.91
CA ASP A 123 -3.96 5.94 -26.88
C ASP A 123 -3.53 6.44 -25.49
N ARG A 124 -4.50 6.91 -24.71
CA ARG A 124 -4.32 7.35 -23.33
C ARG A 124 -5.34 6.69 -22.43
N ALA A 125 -4.93 6.33 -21.22
CA ALA A 125 -5.82 5.81 -20.20
C ALA A 125 -5.46 6.38 -18.82
N PHE A 126 -6.47 6.60 -18.00
CA PHE A 126 -6.30 6.99 -16.60
C PHE A 126 -6.38 5.77 -15.71
N ILE A 127 -5.51 5.72 -14.70
CA ILE A 127 -5.44 4.61 -13.73
C ILE A 127 -5.64 5.18 -12.32
N GLU A 128 -6.50 4.52 -11.58
CA GLU A 128 -6.69 4.72 -10.14
C GLU A 128 -6.33 3.44 -9.41
N LEU A 129 -5.32 3.47 -8.54
CA LEU A 129 -4.91 2.32 -7.75
C LEU A 129 -5.78 2.14 -6.51
N LYS A 130 -6.23 0.93 -6.29
CA LYS A 130 -6.94 0.53 -5.07
C LYS A 130 -6.14 -0.51 -4.30
N SER A 131 -5.98 -0.29 -3.00
CA SER A 131 -5.24 -1.18 -2.12
C SER A 131 -6.08 -2.40 -1.73
N GLY A 132 -6.28 -3.32 -2.68
CA GLY A 132 -6.99 -4.58 -2.48
C GLY A 132 -6.12 -5.60 -1.75
N VAL A 133 -5.94 -5.44 -0.45
CA VAL A 133 -5.03 -6.29 0.36
C VAL A 133 -5.73 -7.45 1.06
N LEU A 134 -7.05 -7.41 1.19
CA LEU A 134 -7.80 -8.48 1.84
C LEU A 134 -7.96 -9.66 0.90
N ARG A 135 -7.42 -10.81 1.28
CA ARG A 135 -7.58 -12.05 0.54
C ARG A 135 -8.85 -12.78 0.98
N ILE A 136 -9.71 -13.09 0.01
CA ILE A 136 -10.90 -13.93 0.20
C ILE A 136 -10.86 -15.04 -0.85
N GLY A 137 -10.38 -16.22 -0.46
CA GLY A 137 -10.08 -17.30 -1.40
C GLY A 137 -9.05 -16.84 -2.45
N ASP A 138 -9.43 -16.85 -3.72
CA ASP A 138 -8.60 -16.44 -4.85
C ASP A 138 -8.76 -14.96 -5.23
N TYR A 139 -9.55 -14.19 -4.47
CA TYR A 139 -9.81 -12.79 -4.75
C TYR A 139 -9.03 -11.86 -3.84
N ALA A 140 -8.54 -10.77 -4.42
CA ALA A 140 -8.06 -9.60 -3.68
C ALA A 140 -9.24 -8.65 -3.47
N ALA A 141 -9.68 -8.49 -2.22
CA ALA A 141 -10.79 -7.60 -1.88
C ALA A 141 -10.27 -6.25 -1.38
N TYR A 142 -10.99 -5.21 -1.77
CA TYR A 142 -10.81 -3.86 -1.26
C TYR A 142 -11.86 -3.60 -0.19
N PRO A 143 -11.50 -3.59 1.11
CA PRO A 143 -12.45 -3.24 2.15
C PRO A 143 -12.82 -1.77 2.01
N ASP A 144 -14.02 -1.51 1.49
CA ASP A 144 -14.50 -0.15 1.31
C ASP A 144 -14.67 0.55 2.66
N CYS A 145 -14.09 1.74 2.76
CA CYS A 145 -14.37 2.65 3.85
C CYS A 145 -15.43 3.62 3.34
N PRO A 146 -16.63 3.68 3.96
CA PRO A 146 -17.62 4.68 3.60
C PRO A 146 -16.98 6.06 3.63
N SER A 147 -16.79 6.68 2.47
CA SER A 147 -16.30 8.05 2.37
C SER A 147 -17.48 8.95 2.03
N ARG A 148 -17.60 10.09 2.72
CA ARG A 148 -18.64 11.08 2.42
C ARG A 148 -18.60 11.53 0.94
N ARG A 149 -17.41 11.52 0.33
CA ARG A 149 -17.22 11.90 -1.08
C ARG A 149 -17.89 10.98 -2.10
N VAL A 150 -18.20 9.74 -1.74
CA VAL A 150 -18.89 8.79 -2.65
C VAL A 150 -20.40 8.92 -2.54
N ARG A 151 -20.94 9.32 -1.37
CA ARG A 151 -22.40 9.50 -1.19
C ARG A 151 -22.99 10.69 -1.93
N ASP A 152 -22.19 11.73 -2.17
CA ASP A 152 -22.65 12.95 -2.83
C ASP A 152 -22.61 12.88 -4.37
N ARG A 153 -22.33 11.70 -4.95
CA ARG A 153 -22.19 11.48 -6.40
C ARG A 153 -23.08 10.37 -6.98
N LEU A 154 -23.99 9.83 -6.18
CA LEU A 154 -25.09 8.95 -6.60
C LEU A 154 -26.41 9.67 -6.44
#